data_f97d30d561d39c59f335e8427d7ddaf0
#
_entry.id   f97d30d561d39c59f335e8427d7ddaf0
#
_cell.length_a   1.000
_cell.length_b   1.000
_cell.length_c   1.000
_cell.angle_alpha   90.00
_cell.angle_beta   90.00
_cell.angle_gamma   90.00
#
_symmetry.space_group_name_H-M   'P 1'
#
loop_
_entity.id
_entity.type
_entity.pdbx_description
1 polymer ?
#
loop_
_entity_poly.entity_id
_entity_poly.type
_entity_poly.pdbx_seq_one_letter_code
_entity_poly.pdbx_strand_id
1 'polypeptide(L)'
;NLTYQEKEKIEKMKLPGIALYPETERFYPNGNFASHLIGMAQKDPDTGELNGALGVEKIFNSYLNGSRGALKYIHDIWGYIAPNTKKEQQPKRGDDVHLTIDSNIQVFVEEALDDMVERYAPKDLFAVVMDAKTGEILAYSQRPTFNPETGKDFGKKWANDLYQNTYEPGSTFKTYGLAAAIQEGKFKPDEKYKSGHRNIMGSEIS
;
A
#
# COMPACT_ATOMS: atom_id res chain seq x y z
N ASN A 1 12.30 -15.48 -14.29
CA ASN A 1 11.36 -16.35 -13.57
C ASN A 1 10.60 -17.21 -14.59
N LEU A 2 10.25 -18.43 -14.21
CA LEU A 2 9.48 -19.37 -15.04
C LEU A 2 8.06 -19.47 -14.50
N THR A 3 7.10 -19.51 -15.40
CA THR A 3 5.72 -19.83 -15.05
C THR A 3 5.59 -21.34 -14.74
N TYR A 4 4.50 -21.72 -14.07
CA TYR A 4 4.23 -23.14 -13.78
C TYR A 4 4.19 -24.00 -15.05
N GLN A 5 3.63 -23.48 -16.14
CA GLN A 5 3.55 -24.19 -17.42
C GLN A 5 4.94 -24.37 -18.08
N GLU A 6 5.80 -23.38 -17.99
CA GLU A 6 7.18 -23.46 -18.48
C GLU A 6 8.01 -24.43 -17.64
N LYS A 7 7.84 -24.42 -16.31
CA LYS A 7 8.42 -25.40 -15.41
C LYS A 7 8.10 -26.83 -15.84
N GLU A 8 6.80 -27.15 -16.03
CA GLU A 8 6.38 -28.49 -16.48
C GLU A 8 7.01 -28.90 -17.81
N LYS A 9 7.13 -27.98 -18.77
CA LYS A 9 7.78 -28.26 -20.05
C LYS A 9 9.25 -28.62 -19.85
N ILE A 10 9.97 -27.87 -19.03
CA ILE A 10 11.41 -28.12 -18.77
C ILE A 10 11.61 -29.44 -18.01
N GLU A 11 10.77 -29.73 -17.01
CA GLU A 11 10.83 -30.99 -16.26
C GLU A 11 10.60 -32.22 -17.17
N LYS A 12 9.67 -32.12 -18.12
CA LYS A 12 9.40 -33.18 -19.11
C LYS A 12 10.59 -33.44 -20.05
N MET A 13 11.43 -32.42 -20.28
CA MET A 13 12.63 -32.57 -21.12
C MET A 13 13.74 -33.39 -20.44
N LYS A 14 13.69 -33.61 -19.12
CA LYS A 14 14.66 -34.37 -18.31
C LYS A 14 16.12 -33.99 -18.60
N LEU A 15 16.39 -32.71 -18.75
CA LEU A 15 17.72 -32.20 -19.10
C LEU A 15 18.68 -32.38 -17.91
N PRO A 16 19.83 -33.01 -18.09
CA PRO A 16 20.81 -33.16 -17.02
C PRO A 16 21.43 -31.80 -16.66
N GLY A 17 21.67 -31.58 -15.36
CA GLY A 17 22.30 -30.35 -14.87
C GLY A 17 21.35 -29.19 -14.67
N ILE A 18 20.04 -29.34 -14.92
CA ILE A 18 19.03 -28.30 -14.62
C ILE A 18 18.34 -28.66 -13.31
N ALA A 19 18.36 -27.72 -12.36
CA ALA A 19 17.59 -27.77 -11.14
C ALA A 19 16.62 -26.56 -11.09
N LEU A 20 15.37 -26.82 -10.74
CA LEU A 20 14.34 -25.79 -10.62
C LEU A 20 13.99 -25.61 -9.13
N TYR A 21 14.06 -24.37 -8.66
CA TYR A 21 13.73 -24.03 -7.28
C TYR A 21 12.47 -23.21 -7.25
N PRO A 22 11.50 -23.50 -6.36
CA PRO A 22 10.33 -22.66 -6.16
C PRO A 22 10.75 -21.33 -5.54
N GLU A 23 10.21 -20.26 -6.07
CA GLU A 23 10.43 -18.92 -5.58
C GLU A 23 9.09 -18.26 -5.25
N THR A 24 9.03 -17.50 -4.16
CA THR A 24 7.85 -16.72 -3.79
C THR A 24 7.99 -15.33 -4.38
N GLU A 25 6.93 -14.86 -5.01
CA GLU A 25 6.84 -13.54 -5.62
C GLU A 25 5.52 -12.88 -5.27
N ARG A 26 5.49 -11.57 -5.16
CA ARG A 26 4.24 -10.81 -5.10
C ARG A 26 3.76 -10.53 -6.50
N PHE A 27 2.47 -10.61 -6.67
CA PHE A 27 1.79 -10.26 -7.91
C PHE A 27 0.73 -9.19 -7.64
N TYR A 28 0.80 -8.08 -8.40
CA TYR A 28 -0.11 -6.94 -8.29
C TYR A 28 -0.97 -6.85 -9.56
N PRO A 29 -2.08 -7.59 -9.63
CA PRO A 29 -2.84 -7.78 -10.87
C PRO A 29 -3.39 -6.49 -11.46
N ASN A 30 -3.60 -5.47 -10.63
CA ASN A 30 -4.21 -4.21 -11.04
C ASN A 30 -3.17 -3.08 -11.24
N GLY A 31 -1.89 -3.40 -11.34
CA GLY A 31 -0.84 -2.43 -11.61
C GLY A 31 -0.76 -1.31 -10.56
N ASN A 32 -1.02 -0.06 -10.97
CA ASN A 32 -0.94 1.12 -10.10
C ASN A 32 -2.18 1.38 -9.23
N PHE A 33 -3.17 0.48 -9.27
CA PHE A 33 -4.40 0.58 -8.48
C PHE A 33 -4.12 0.67 -6.98
N ALA A 34 -4.54 1.76 -6.34
CA ALA A 34 -4.32 2.04 -4.92
C ALA A 34 -2.88 1.81 -4.43
N SER A 35 -1.89 2.05 -5.31
CA SER A 35 -0.49 1.62 -5.08
C SER A 35 0.12 2.15 -3.79
N HIS A 36 -0.16 3.40 -3.40
CA HIS A 36 0.34 3.98 -2.15
C HIS A 36 -0.34 3.42 -0.89
N LEU A 37 -1.55 2.89 -1.03
CA LEU A 37 -2.25 2.22 0.07
C LEU A 37 -1.80 0.76 0.18
N ILE A 38 -1.87 0.01 -0.92
CA ILE A 38 -1.42 -1.38 -0.96
C ILE A 38 0.08 -1.46 -0.67
N GLY A 39 0.84 -0.56 -1.28
CA GLY A 39 2.28 -0.55 -1.16
C GLY A 39 2.95 -1.56 -2.08
N MET A 40 4.13 -1.97 -1.69
CA MET A 40 4.88 -3.01 -2.39
C MET A 40 5.77 -3.80 -1.44
N ALA A 41 6.03 -5.03 -1.81
CA ALA A 41 7.04 -5.88 -1.19
C ALA A 41 8.26 -6.01 -2.09
N GLN A 42 9.43 -6.10 -1.50
CA GLN A 42 10.71 -6.25 -2.19
C GLN A 42 11.45 -7.45 -1.63
N LYS A 43 12.23 -8.10 -2.47
CA LYS A 43 13.15 -9.15 -2.03
C LYS A 43 14.37 -8.51 -1.36
N ASP A 44 14.69 -9.03 -0.20
CA ASP A 44 15.96 -8.74 0.46
C ASP A 44 17.09 -9.36 -0.40
N PRO A 45 18.08 -8.58 -0.82
CA PRO A 45 19.13 -9.06 -1.72
C PRO A 45 20.03 -10.13 -1.08
N ASP A 46 20.17 -10.13 0.24
CA ASP A 46 21.08 -11.05 0.94
C ASP A 46 20.37 -12.36 1.32
N THR A 47 19.12 -12.29 1.77
CA THR A 47 18.36 -13.44 2.25
C THR A 47 17.39 -14.00 1.20
N GLY A 48 17.05 -13.22 0.17
CA GLY A 48 16.01 -13.53 -0.81
C GLY A 48 14.61 -13.57 -0.20
N GLU A 49 14.43 -13.10 1.03
CA GLU A 49 13.14 -13.01 1.68
C GLU A 49 12.33 -11.84 1.14
N LEU A 50 11.02 -12.08 1.00
CA LEU A 50 10.10 -11.05 0.56
C LEU A 50 9.67 -10.20 1.76
N ASN A 51 9.93 -8.89 1.71
CA ASN A 51 9.61 -7.96 2.78
C ASN A 51 8.76 -6.80 2.25
N GLY A 52 7.69 -6.48 2.97
CA GLY A 52 6.86 -5.32 2.69
C GLY A 52 7.65 -4.02 2.89
N ALA A 53 7.79 -3.22 1.83
CA ALA A 53 8.53 -1.96 1.85
C ALA A 53 7.64 -0.76 2.16
N LEU A 54 6.40 -0.77 1.69
CA LEU A 54 5.42 0.32 1.82
C LEU A 54 4.01 -0.19 2.08
N GLY A 55 3.14 0.70 2.55
CA GLY A 55 1.69 0.51 2.64
C GLY A 55 1.26 -0.68 3.49
N VAL A 56 0.17 -1.32 3.08
CA VAL A 56 -0.39 -2.52 3.71
C VAL A 56 0.63 -3.66 3.72
N GLU A 57 1.40 -3.83 2.65
CA GLU A 57 2.47 -4.83 2.57
C GLU A 57 3.49 -4.68 3.71
N LYS A 58 3.85 -3.45 4.05
CA LYS A 58 4.78 -3.16 5.14
C LYS A 58 4.15 -3.37 6.52
N ILE A 59 2.95 -2.81 6.70
CA ILE A 59 2.26 -2.84 8.00
C ILE A 59 1.90 -4.26 8.40
N PHE A 60 1.44 -5.06 7.45
CA PHE A 60 1.00 -6.43 7.66
C PHE A 60 2.02 -7.49 7.21
N ASN A 61 3.30 -7.10 7.06
CA ASN A 61 4.36 -7.98 6.57
C ASN A 61 4.44 -9.31 7.33
N SER A 62 4.34 -9.27 8.65
CA SER A 62 4.40 -10.49 9.51
C SER A 62 3.21 -11.42 9.33
N TYR A 63 2.05 -10.88 8.96
CA TYR A 63 0.85 -11.67 8.66
C TYR A 63 0.91 -12.27 7.25
N LEU A 64 1.33 -11.45 6.27
CA LEU A 64 1.31 -11.81 4.86
C LEU A 64 2.40 -12.81 4.46
N ASN A 65 3.56 -12.77 5.10
CA ASN A 65 4.70 -13.58 4.67
C ASN A 65 4.69 -15.04 5.17
N GLY A 66 3.97 -15.35 6.25
CA GLY A 66 4.03 -16.68 6.85
C GLY A 66 5.44 -17.06 7.34
N SER A 67 5.78 -18.32 7.27
CA SER A 67 7.12 -18.81 7.62
C SER A 67 7.61 -19.88 6.65
N ARG A 68 8.89 -19.80 6.29
CA ARG A 68 9.53 -20.84 5.46
C ARG A 68 9.69 -22.13 6.25
N GLY A 69 9.54 -23.24 5.56
CA GLY A 69 9.94 -24.53 6.09
C GLY A 69 11.47 -24.58 6.23
N ALA A 70 11.94 -25.29 7.22
CA ALA A 70 13.36 -25.51 7.44
C ALA A 70 13.65 -26.99 7.71
N LEU A 71 14.71 -27.48 7.08
CA LEU A 71 15.23 -28.81 7.34
C LEU A 71 16.61 -28.66 7.97
N LYS A 72 16.73 -29.02 9.22
CA LYS A 72 18.00 -29.00 9.96
C LYS A 72 18.44 -30.44 10.22
N TYR A 73 19.69 -30.72 9.96
CA TYR A 73 20.32 -31.99 10.26
C TYR A 73 21.79 -31.78 10.63
N ILE A 74 22.34 -32.71 11.38
CA ILE A 74 23.77 -32.73 11.72
C ILE A 74 24.43 -33.70 10.75
N HIS A 75 25.53 -33.30 10.13
CA HIS A 75 26.38 -34.15 9.30
C HIS A 75 27.76 -34.23 9.90
N ASP A 76 28.44 -35.34 9.61
CA ASP A 76 29.84 -35.53 9.97
C ASP A 76 30.78 -34.80 9.00
N ILE A 77 32.08 -34.91 9.23
CA ILE A 77 33.13 -34.29 8.38
C ILE A 77 33.17 -34.77 6.95
N TRP A 78 32.53 -35.91 6.67
CA TRP A 78 32.41 -36.49 5.31
C TRP A 78 31.06 -36.23 4.66
N GLY A 79 30.15 -35.50 5.35
CA GLY A 79 28.85 -35.15 4.80
C GLY A 79 27.74 -36.16 5.06
N TYR A 80 27.97 -37.23 5.83
CA TYR A 80 26.94 -38.19 6.19
C TYR A 80 26.02 -37.63 7.25
N ILE A 81 24.70 -37.73 7.05
CA ILE A 81 23.69 -37.26 7.98
C ILE A 81 23.65 -38.19 9.19
N ALA A 82 23.86 -37.66 10.39
CA ALA A 82 23.76 -38.41 11.63
C ALA A 82 22.33 -38.93 11.84
N PRO A 83 22.12 -40.19 12.21
CA PRO A 83 20.80 -40.75 12.47
C PRO A 83 20.03 -39.92 13.53
N ASN A 84 18.73 -39.77 13.34
CA ASN A 84 17.83 -39.07 14.25
C ASN A 84 18.13 -37.59 14.51
N THR A 85 18.95 -36.94 13.67
CA THR A 85 19.25 -35.49 13.81
C THR A 85 18.40 -34.61 12.90
N LYS A 86 17.61 -35.21 12.03
CA LYS A 86 16.71 -34.49 11.12
C LYS A 86 15.60 -33.80 11.92
N LYS A 87 15.58 -32.46 11.91
CA LYS A 87 14.49 -31.63 12.39
C LYS A 87 13.85 -30.93 11.22
N GLU A 88 12.58 -31.16 11.04
CA GLU A 88 11.78 -30.56 9.96
C GLU A 88 10.79 -29.56 10.56
N GLN A 89 10.82 -28.35 10.06
CA GLN A 89 9.83 -27.34 10.32
C GLN A 89 9.00 -27.16 9.06
N GLN A 90 7.71 -27.44 9.14
CA GLN A 90 6.80 -27.26 8.03
C GLN A 90 6.64 -25.79 7.67
N PRO A 91 6.55 -25.44 6.38
CA PRO A 91 6.24 -24.08 5.96
C PRO A 91 4.81 -23.73 6.42
N LYS A 92 4.63 -22.50 6.88
CA LYS A 92 3.32 -21.95 7.23
C LYS A 92 2.98 -20.85 6.23
N ARG A 93 1.81 -20.97 5.58
CA ARG A 93 1.28 -19.91 4.70
C ARG A 93 1.00 -18.65 5.51
N GLY A 94 1.18 -17.47 4.89
CA GLY A 94 0.75 -16.20 5.45
C GLY A 94 -0.78 -16.09 5.49
N ASP A 95 -1.26 -15.17 6.30
CA ASP A 95 -2.68 -14.89 6.45
C ASP A 95 -3.17 -13.91 5.36
N ASP A 96 -4.47 -13.87 5.13
CA ASP A 96 -5.09 -12.95 4.19
C ASP A 96 -5.47 -11.65 4.94
N VAL A 97 -5.30 -10.49 4.26
CA VAL A 97 -5.70 -9.18 4.78
C VAL A 97 -6.82 -8.62 3.91
N HIS A 98 -7.96 -8.32 4.54
CA HIS A 98 -9.11 -7.71 3.89
C HIS A 98 -9.16 -6.22 4.19
N LEU A 99 -9.32 -5.41 3.16
CA LEU A 99 -9.43 -3.96 3.26
C LEU A 99 -10.88 -3.52 3.06
N THR A 100 -11.21 -2.32 3.51
CA THR A 100 -12.50 -1.67 3.29
C THR A 100 -12.64 -1.04 1.91
N ILE A 101 -11.60 -1.12 1.07
CA ILE A 101 -11.58 -0.55 -0.27
C ILE A 101 -12.62 -1.22 -1.16
N ASP A 102 -13.53 -0.42 -1.71
CA ASP A 102 -14.45 -0.84 -2.76
C ASP A 102 -13.78 -0.69 -4.14
N SER A 103 -13.68 -1.78 -4.87
CA SER A 103 -12.97 -1.80 -6.15
C SER A 103 -13.61 -0.89 -7.21
N ASN A 104 -14.93 -0.74 -7.21
CA ASN A 104 -15.61 0.10 -8.18
C ASN A 104 -15.39 1.58 -7.87
N ILE A 105 -15.51 1.96 -6.58
CA ILE A 105 -15.24 3.34 -6.14
C ILE A 105 -13.78 3.69 -6.39
N GLN A 106 -12.87 2.77 -6.13
CA GLN A 106 -11.44 2.98 -6.38
C GLN A 106 -11.15 3.22 -7.87
N VAL A 107 -11.76 2.45 -8.78
CA VAL A 107 -11.60 2.66 -10.25
C VAL A 107 -12.05 4.08 -10.62
N PHE A 108 -13.22 4.53 -10.16
CA PHE A 108 -13.69 5.89 -10.43
C PHE A 108 -12.73 6.96 -9.90
N VAL A 109 -12.14 6.75 -8.73
CA VAL A 109 -11.14 7.67 -8.18
C VAL A 109 -9.88 7.69 -9.03
N GLU A 110 -9.38 6.54 -9.47
CA GLU A 110 -8.20 6.47 -10.35
C GLU A 110 -8.44 7.23 -11.67
N GLU A 111 -9.56 6.96 -12.34
CA GLU A 111 -9.92 7.63 -13.59
C GLU A 111 -10.09 9.14 -13.42
N ALA A 112 -10.75 9.58 -12.34
CA ALA A 112 -10.93 10.99 -12.04
C ALA A 112 -9.60 11.71 -11.81
N LEU A 113 -8.66 11.08 -11.09
CA LEU A 113 -7.34 11.66 -10.86
C LEU A 113 -6.51 11.72 -12.15
N ASP A 114 -6.61 10.72 -13.03
CA ASP A 114 -5.92 10.73 -14.34
C ASP A 114 -6.44 11.85 -15.23
N ASP A 115 -7.77 12.03 -15.30
CA ASP A 115 -8.39 13.14 -16.02
C ASP A 115 -7.96 14.52 -15.48
N MET A 116 -7.86 14.66 -14.14
CA MET A 116 -7.38 15.88 -13.51
C MET A 116 -5.90 16.16 -13.83
N VAL A 117 -5.07 15.13 -13.87
CA VAL A 117 -3.66 15.29 -14.27
C VAL A 117 -3.55 15.74 -15.73
N GLU A 118 -4.35 15.16 -16.63
CA GLU A 118 -4.34 15.52 -18.04
C GLU A 118 -4.78 16.99 -18.25
N ARG A 119 -5.83 17.42 -17.54
CA ARG A 119 -6.39 18.77 -17.72
C ARG A 119 -5.58 19.88 -17.05
N TYR A 120 -5.03 19.63 -15.87
CA TYR A 120 -4.49 20.70 -15.01
C TYR A 120 -3.01 20.53 -14.69
N ALA A 121 -2.41 19.39 -14.97
CA ALA A 121 -1.01 19.08 -14.68
C ALA A 121 -0.58 19.48 -13.25
N PRO A 122 -1.32 19.08 -12.19
CA PRO A 122 -0.98 19.44 -10.83
C PRO A 122 0.35 18.80 -10.43
N LYS A 123 1.07 19.45 -9.53
CA LYS A 123 2.32 18.90 -8.99
C LYS A 123 2.04 17.67 -8.11
N ASP A 124 1.04 17.77 -7.27
CA ASP A 124 0.59 16.73 -6.35
C ASP A 124 -0.95 16.75 -6.30
N LEU A 125 -1.53 15.57 -6.24
CA LEU A 125 -2.98 15.41 -6.20
C LEU A 125 -3.31 14.12 -5.47
N PHE A 126 -4.27 14.14 -4.54
CA PHE A 126 -4.80 12.93 -3.93
C PHE A 126 -6.30 13.06 -3.68
N ALA A 127 -6.97 11.92 -3.60
CA ALA A 127 -8.37 11.82 -3.25
C ALA A 127 -8.60 10.66 -2.27
N VAL A 128 -9.52 10.88 -1.34
CA VAL A 128 -9.98 9.88 -0.37
C VAL A 128 -11.51 9.85 -0.41
N VAL A 129 -12.07 8.66 -0.47
CA VAL A 129 -13.52 8.46 -0.29
C VAL A 129 -13.73 7.69 1.01
N MET A 130 -14.55 8.24 1.88
CA MET A 130 -14.82 7.68 3.20
C MET A 130 -16.33 7.57 3.42
N ASP A 131 -16.78 6.47 4.02
CA ASP A 131 -18.13 6.36 4.52
C ASP A 131 -18.31 7.30 5.73
N ALA A 132 -19.26 8.22 5.62
CA ALA A 132 -19.49 9.26 6.65
C ALA A 132 -20.06 8.71 7.96
N LYS A 133 -20.61 7.50 7.97
CA LYS A 133 -21.23 6.89 9.15
C LYS A 133 -20.25 5.97 9.88
N THR A 134 -19.48 5.18 9.13
CA THR A 134 -18.58 4.17 9.70
C THR A 134 -17.15 4.67 9.83
N GLY A 135 -16.74 5.65 9.01
CA GLY A 135 -15.36 6.12 8.91
C GLY A 135 -14.47 5.21 8.06
N GLU A 136 -15.03 4.19 7.42
CA GLU A 136 -14.29 3.29 6.54
C GLU A 136 -13.80 4.02 5.29
N ILE A 137 -12.51 3.84 4.96
CA ILE A 137 -11.95 4.35 3.72
C ILE A 137 -12.32 3.38 2.60
N LEU A 138 -13.12 3.87 1.66
CA LEU A 138 -13.62 3.10 0.52
C LEU A 138 -12.74 3.22 -0.73
N ALA A 139 -12.02 4.33 -0.86
CA ALA A 139 -11.03 4.53 -1.93
C ALA A 139 -9.96 5.52 -1.50
N TYR A 140 -8.74 5.31 -1.99
CA TYR A 140 -7.63 6.25 -1.88
C TYR A 140 -6.71 6.13 -3.08
N SER A 141 -6.43 7.24 -3.72
CA SER A 141 -5.38 7.33 -4.74
C SER A 141 -4.69 8.69 -4.71
N GLN A 142 -3.48 8.76 -5.27
CA GLN A 142 -2.72 9.99 -5.44
C GLN A 142 -1.98 10.01 -6.78
N ARG A 143 -1.56 11.23 -7.19
CA ARG A 143 -0.69 11.47 -8.34
C ARG A 143 0.47 12.39 -7.94
N PRO A 144 1.72 12.15 -8.38
CA PRO A 144 2.14 10.98 -9.16
C PRO A 144 1.97 9.65 -8.42
N THR A 145 1.84 8.57 -9.18
CA THR A 145 1.74 7.20 -8.66
C THR A 145 2.85 6.31 -9.23
N PHE A 146 2.98 5.10 -8.71
CA PHE A 146 3.92 4.09 -9.20
C PHE A 146 3.22 2.76 -9.44
N ASN A 147 3.85 1.90 -10.23
CA ASN A 147 3.35 0.55 -10.45
C ASN A 147 4.16 -0.44 -9.59
N PRO A 148 3.55 -1.06 -8.57
CA PRO A 148 4.23 -1.99 -7.67
C PRO A 148 4.66 -3.30 -8.35
N GLU A 149 4.00 -3.71 -9.45
CA GLU A 149 4.37 -4.90 -10.20
C GLU A 149 5.68 -4.74 -10.99
N THR A 150 5.84 -3.57 -11.62
CA THR A 150 7.00 -3.31 -12.48
C THR A 150 8.08 -2.46 -11.82
N GLY A 151 7.78 -1.84 -10.67
CA GLY A 151 8.62 -0.82 -10.05
C GLY A 151 8.68 0.50 -10.81
N LYS A 152 7.92 0.64 -11.91
CA LYS A 152 7.93 1.84 -12.73
C LYS A 152 7.47 3.04 -11.93
N ASP A 153 8.19 4.15 -12.06
CA ASP A 153 7.94 5.44 -11.42
C ASP A 153 8.06 5.47 -9.88
N PHE A 154 8.46 4.37 -9.25
CA PHE A 154 8.64 4.28 -7.79
C PHE A 154 9.58 5.38 -7.25
N GLY A 155 10.69 5.65 -7.93
CA GLY A 155 11.65 6.69 -7.55
C GLY A 155 11.13 8.12 -7.63
N LYS A 156 10.01 8.37 -8.32
CA LYS A 156 9.44 9.72 -8.46
C LYS A 156 8.67 10.15 -7.21
N LYS A 157 7.81 9.28 -6.69
CA LYS A 157 7.03 9.56 -5.49
C LYS A 157 6.55 8.27 -4.82
N TRP A 158 7.25 7.85 -3.79
CA TRP A 158 6.89 6.70 -2.96
C TRP A 158 6.12 7.10 -1.68
N ALA A 159 6.27 8.37 -1.26
CA ALA A 159 5.62 8.88 -0.07
C ALA A 159 4.10 8.96 -0.24
N ASN A 160 3.37 8.58 0.78
CA ASN A 160 1.91 8.72 0.82
C ASN A 160 1.55 10.11 1.31
N ASP A 161 0.94 10.92 0.43
CA ASP A 161 0.64 12.33 0.70
C ASP A 161 -0.41 12.53 1.79
N LEU A 162 -1.29 11.55 1.99
CA LEU A 162 -2.37 11.65 2.97
C LEU A 162 -1.85 11.86 4.41
N TYR A 163 -0.73 11.24 4.78
CA TYR A 163 -0.22 11.29 6.14
C TYR A 163 1.25 11.69 6.28
N GLN A 164 2.00 11.77 5.18
CA GLN A 164 3.43 12.12 5.22
C GLN A 164 3.70 13.57 4.83
N ASN A 165 2.77 14.22 4.12
CA ASN A 165 2.90 15.60 3.71
C ASN A 165 1.96 16.51 4.48
N THR A 166 2.42 17.74 4.71
CA THR A 166 1.61 18.83 5.25
C THR A 166 1.19 19.74 4.11
N TYR A 167 -0.03 20.26 4.17
CA TYR A 167 -0.55 21.23 3.21
C TYR A 167 -1.43 22.26 3.90
N GLU A 168 -1.65 23.39 3.25
CA GLU A 168 -2.55 24.43 3.75
C GLU A 168 -3.99 24.07 3.36
N PRO A 169 -4.85 23.68 4.32
CA PRO A 169 -6.19 23.19 4.01
C PRO A 169 -7.15 24.29 3.53
N GLY A 170 -6.81 25.54 3.78
CA GLY A 170 -7.67 26.66 3.43
C GLY A 170 -9.06 26.54 4.05
N SER A 171 -10.14 26.95 3.26
CA SER A 171 -11.53 26.93 3.74
C SER A 171 -12.07 25.57 4.13
N THR A 172 -11.42 24.46 3.72
CA THR A 172 -11.84 23.12 4.13
C THR A 172 -11.72 22.92 5.64
N PHE A 173 -10.79 23.63 6.29
CA PHE A 173 -10.61 23.61 7.74
C PHE A 173 -11.80 24.21 8.51
N LYS A 174 -12.64 25.03 7.86
CA LYS A 174 -13.85 25.61 8.48
C LYS A 174 -14.84 24.52 8.92
N THR A 175 -14.83 23.36 8.28
CA THR A 175 -15.66 22.22 8.66
C THR A 175 -15.32 21.75 10.08
N TYR A 176 -14.04 21.70 10.43
CA TYR A 176 -13.61 21.32 11.78
C TYR A 176 -13.98 22.38 12.82
N GLY A 177 -13.82 23.67 12.46
CA GLY A 177 -14.26 24.77 13.33
C GLY A 177 -15.76 24.75 13.61
N LEU A 178 -16.56 24.45 12.57
CA LEU A 178 -18.02 24.30 12.71
C LEU A 178 -18.38 23.08 13.57
N ALA A 179 -17.75 21.94 13.35
CA ALA A 179 -17.97 20.73 14.15
C ALA A 179 -17.68 20.98 15.64
N ALA A 180 -16.56 21.64 15.94
CA ALA A 180 -16.22 22.04 17.32
C ALA A 180 -17.27 22.99 17.94
N ALA A 181 -17.73 23.98 17.18
CA ALA A 181 -18.75 24.92 17.66
C ALA A 181 -20.09 24.19 17.94
N ILE A 182 -20.48 23.22 17.12
CA ILE A 182 -21.66 22.38 17.34
C ILE A 182 -21.49 21.56 18.62
N GLN A 183 -20.35 20.89 18.78
CA GLN A 183 -20.05 20.04 19.94
C GLN A 183 -20.08 20.84 21.26
N GLU A 184 -19.56 22.06 21.24
CA GLU A 184 -19.54 22.97 22.38
C GLU A 184 -20.89 23.69 22.62
N GLY A 185 -21.92 23.41 21.82
CA GLY A 185 -23.24 24.06 21.90
C GLY A 185 -23.21 25.56 21.61
N LYS A 186 -22.19 26.04 20.90
CA LYS A 186 -22.01 27.44 20.53
C LYS A 186 -22.56 27.82 19.16
N PHE A 187 -22.88 26.81 18.35
CA PHE A 187 -23.41 27.02 17.01
C PHE A 187 -24.92 27.27 17.06
N LYS A 188 -25.35 28.40 16.49
CA LYS A 188 -26.76 28.78 16.33
C LYS A 188 -27.00 29.01 14.83
N PRO A 189 -27.72 28.13 14.13
CA PRO A 189 -27.83 28.15 12.66
C PRO A 189 -28.49 29.44 12.13
N ASP A 190 -29.41 30.04 12.92
CA ASP A 190 -30.18 31.23 12.53
C ASP A 190 -29.59 32.53 13.07
N GLU A 191 -28.45 32.50 13.77
CA GLU A 191 -27.83 33.70 14.31
C GLU A 191 -27.26 34.58 13.20
N LYS A 192 -27.74 35.83 13.18
CA LYS A 192 -27.22 36.83 12.24
C LYS A 192 -26.00 37.53 12.83
N TYR A 193 -24.95 37.65 12.05
CA TYR A 193 -23.78 38.42 12.42
C TYR A 193 -23.54 39.58 11.45
N LYS A 194 -22.90 40.63 11.92
CA LYS A 194 -22.48 41.73 11.07
C LYS A 194 -21.18 41.35 10.36
N SER A 195 -21.27 41.10 9.06
CA SER A 195 -20.08 40.95 8.23
C SER A 195 -19.35 42.26 8.06
N GLY A 196 -18.07 42.23 7.79
CA GLY A 196 -17.25 43.43 7.57
C GLY A 196 -15.79 43.06 7.52
N HIS A 197 -14.96 44.07 7.28
CA HIS A 197 -13.51 43.89 7.23
C HIS A 197 -12.93 43.81 8.63
N ARG A 198 -12.01 42.85 8.83
CA ARG A 198 -11.19 42.73 10.04
C ARG A 198 -9.73 42.70 9.67
N ASN A 199 -8.93 43.46 10.41
CA ASN A 199 -7.46 43.35 10.30
C ASN A 199 -6.97 42.31 11.32
N ILE A 200 -6.38 41.24 10.82
CA ILE A 200 -5.80 40.18 11.64
C ILE A 200 -4.31 40.06 11.24
N MET A 201 -3.44 40.37 12.20
CA MET A 201 -1.97 40.31 12.00
C MET A 201 -1.49 41.10 10.77
N GLY A 202 -2.10 42.26 10.49
CA GLY A 202 -1.71 43.10 9.36
C GLY A 202 -2.36 42.76 8.01
N SER A 203 -3.15 41.70 7.96
CA SER A 203 -3.92 41.33 6.76
C SER A 203 -5.40 41.67 6.94
N GLU A 204 -5.98 42.36 5.96
CA GLU A 204 -7.41 42.67 5.94
C GLU A 204 -8.19 41.46 5.43
N ILE A 205 -9.16 40.99 6.21
CA ILE A 205 -10.05 39.88 5.87
C ILE A 205 -11.47 40.42 5.77
N SER A 206 -12.11 40.18 4.65
CA SER A 206 -13.51 40.59 4.36
C SER A 206 -14.40 39.35 4.20
#